data_2b75d8c80afc814bbf413614a9234010
#
_entry.id   2b75d8c80afc814bbf413614a9234010
#
_cell.length_a   1.000
_cell.length_b   1.000
_cell.length_c   1.000
_cell.angle_alpha   90.00
_cell.angle_beta   90.00
_cell.angle_gamma   90.00
#
_symmetry.space_group_name_H-M   'P 1'
#
loop_
_entity.id
_entity.type
_entity.pdbx_description
1 polymer ?
#
loop_
_entity_poly.entity_id
_entity_poly.type
_entity_poly.pdbx_seq_one_letter_code
_entity_poly.pdbx_strand_id
1 'polypeptide(L)'
;MARVNHKKVKQLIAETRGKITDRQFFTSRILAGHFEDMAAAQSKRYHYNRRVRVSLYWSPKDSNVASTNNMSITINTGNKLVTRVKGRENRYQVVCGLFAHELGHVLYTDFLASQSYGNSMARYHWFPDAPKLMKSADIRNESALWDYVKESPENAEMVIYIAHHISNVLEDGYIEDRVLTNFPGTLGMGLRTLRELHYEQLPTVTQLNEAEEDGSNHIFESILQVMLSYAKFGKIKYGDEPLSDPRVQIVFGLIDDIDRALMSDSAKDRLRVVNLVLVRCWEYVQDFCEICKQRQQDAAASGSTATAAQTLSEILQSMSGGSSIGEGSSTPVGNAGSANGSVVALARAQTRA
;
A
#
# COMPACT_ATOMS: atom_id res chain seq x y z
N MET A 1 -21.75 -26.86 5.83
CA MET A 1 -20.37 -26.50 5.46
C MET A 1 -19.43 -26.97 6.55
N ALA A 2 -18.39 -27.72 6.21
CA ALA A 2 -17.41 -28.17 7.22
C ALA A 2 -16.63 -26.94 7.71
N ARG A 3 -16.67 -26.67 9.01
CA ARG A 3 -15.79 -25.67 9.64
C ARG A 3 -14.35 -26.07 9.37
N VAL A 4 -13.63 -25.25 8.63
CA VAL A 4 -12.19 -25.47 8.44
C VAL A 4 -11.52 -25.35 9.80
N ASN A 5 -10.95 -26.46 10.27
CA ASN A 5 -10.36 -26.53 11.58
C ASN A 5 -8.85 -26.23 11.48
N HIS A 6 -8.43 -25.05 11.97
CA HIS A 6 -7.05 -24.64 12.01
C HIS A 6 -6.13 -25.70 12.66
N LYS A 7 -6.65 -26.43 13.65
CA LYS A 7 -5.96 -27.57 14.27
C LYS A 7 -5.63 -28.68 13.27
N LYS A 8 -6.55 -28.94 12.30
CA LYS A 8 -6.30 -29.89 11.20
C LYS A 8 -5.22 -29.42 10.23
N VAL A 9 -5.14 -28.13 9.94
CA VAL A 9 -4.07 -27.60 9.07
C VAL A 9 -2.71 -27.71 9.75
N LYS A 10 -2.62 -27.35 11.03
CA LYS A 10 -1.38 -27.56 11.82
C LYS A 10 -0.96 -29.03 11.86
N GLN A 11 -1.91 -29.93 12.06
CA GLN A 11 -1.66 -31.38 12.05
C GLN A 11 -1.18 -31.83 10.66
N LEU A 12 -1.80 -31.39 9.57
CA LEU A 12 -1.38 -31.68 8.19
C LEU A 12 0.03 -31.16 7.90
N ILE A 13 0.36 -29.96 8.38
CA ILE A 13 1.72 -29.41 8.31
C ILE A 13 2.72 -30.34 9.01
N ALA A 14 2.39 -30.79 10.21
CA ALA A 14 3.24 -31.71 10.98
C ALA A 14 3.39 -33.07 10.28
N GLU A 15 2.31 -33.65 9.78
CA GLU A 15 2.28 -34.96 9.11
C GLU A 15 3.01 -34.94 7.75
N THR A 16 2.98 -33.79 7.03
CA THR A 16 3.66 -33.65 5.74
C THR A 16 5.11 -33.21 5.88
N ARG A 17 5.56 -32.90 7.11
CA ARG A 17 6.93 -32.50 7.39
C ARG A 17 7.89 -33.61 7.00
N GLY A 18 8.76 -33.35 6.02
CA GLY A 18 9.70 -34.34 5.46
C GLY A 18 9.19 -35.17 4.28
N LYS A 19 7.87 -35.16 3.98
CA LYS A 19 7.30 -35.86 2.81
C LYS A 19 7.26 -34.99 1.55
N ILE A 20 7.09 -33.67 1.72
CA ILE A 20 7.06 -32.67 0.64
C ILE A 20 7.91 -31.46 0.99
N THR A 21 8.45 -30.80 0.00
CA THR A 21 9.21 -29.54 0.15
C THR A 21 8.29 -28.40 0.58
N ASP A 22 8.88 -27.32 1.13
CA ASP A 22 8.10 -26.12 1.44
C ASP A 22 7.48 -25.50 0.18
N ARG A 23 8.22 -25.47 -0.94
CA ARG A 23 7.67 -25.02 -2.22
C ARG A 23 6.42 -25.83 -2.59
N GLN A 24 6.47 -27.16 -2.55
CA GLN A 24 5.31 -28.02 -2.86
C GLN A 24 4.14 -27.77 -1.91
N PHE A 25 4.40 -27.60 -0.61
CA PHE A 25 3.37 -27.32 0.38
C PHE A 25 2.70 -25.96 0.13
N PHE A 26 3.50 -24.90 0.02
CA PHE A 26 3.01 -23.53 -0.07
C PHE A 26 2.42 -23.16 -1.45
N THR A 27 2.64 -23.96 -2.49
CA THR A 27 1.98 -23.81 -3.79
C THR A 27 0.89 -24.86 -4.02
N SER A 28 0.53 -25.62 -2.99
CA SER A 28 -0.45 -26.69 -3.14
C SER A 28 -1.87 -26.14 -3.35
N ARG A 29 -2.64 -26.81 -4.19
CA ARG A 29 -4.06 -26.50 -4.39
C ARG A 29 -4.89 -26.68 -3.10
N ILE A 30 -4.45 -27.59 -2.22
CA ILE A 30 -5.10 -27.82 -0.93
C ILE A 30 -4.99 -26.57 -0.04
N LEU A 31 -3.81 -25.94 0.03
CA LEU A 31 -3.62 -24.73 0.80
C LEU A 31 -4.37 -23.54 0.18
N ALA A 32 -4.34 -23.41 -1.14
CA ALA A 32 -5.12 -22.40 -1.85
C ALA A 32 -6.63 -22.57 -1.58
N GLY A 33 -7.15 -23.79 -1.67
CA GLY A 33 -8.55 -24.11 -1.36
C GLY A 33 -8.92 -23.81 0.09
N HIS A 34 -8.00 -24.05 1.05
CA HIS A 34 -8.20 -23.66 2.44
C HIS A 34 -8.40 -22.14 2.60
N PHE A 35 -7.60 -21.32 1.93
CA PHE A 35 -7.77 -19.87 1.94
C PHE A 35 -9.04 -19.43 1.20
N GLU A 36 -9.41 -20.07 0.09
CA GLU A 36 -10.68 -19.82 -0.61
C GLU A 36 -11.89 -20.09 0.31
N ASP A 37 -11.85 -21.18 1.10
CA ASP A 37 -12.91 -21.50 2.06
C ASP A 37 -12.96 -20.48 3.21
N MET A 38 -11.80 -20.01 3.69
CA MET A 38 -11.73 -18.94 4.69
C MET A 38 -12.32 -17.64 4.13
N ALA A 39 -11.94 -17.22 2.93
CA ALA A 39 -12.48 -16.05 2.25
C ALA A 39 -14.01 -16.15 2.08
N ALA A 40 -14.50 -17.30 1.61
CA ALA A 40 -15.93 -17.54 1.43
C ALA A 40 -16.72 -17.47 2.76
N ALA A 41 -16.14 -17.98 3.84
CA ALA A 41 -16.76 -17.92 5.17
C ALA A 41 -16.90 -16.49 5.67
N GLN A 42 -15.91 -15.63 5.43
CA GLN A 42 -15.95 -14.22 5.87
C GLN A 42 -16.80 -13.36 4.93
N SER A 43 -16.71 -13.55 3.61
CA SER A 43 -17.53 -12.82 2.64
C SER A 43 -19.02 -13.00 2.87
N LYS A 44 -19.47 -14.20 3.30
CA LYS A 44 -20.87 -14.45 3.68
C LYS A 44 -21.29 -13.65 4.91
N ARG A 45 -20.43 -13.51 5.90
CA ARG A 45 -20.70 -12.75 7.13
C ARG A 45 -20.95 -11.27 6.83
N TYR A 46 -20.32 -10.74 5.77
CA TYR A 46 -20.46 -9.34 5.35
C TYR A 46 -21.42 -9.16 4.16
N HIS A 47 -22.25 -10.15 3.84
CA HIS A 47 -23.24 -10.11 2.75
C HIS A 47 -22.65 -9.94 1.33
N TYR A 48 -21.33 -10.11 1.17
CA TYR A 48 -20.72 -9.94 -0.15
C TYR A 48 -20.89 -11.14 -1.09
N ASN A 49 -21.35 -12.26 -0.65
CA ASN A 49 -21.60 -13.51 -1.41
C ASN A 49 -20.63 -13.74 -2.61
N ARG A 50 -19.39 -13.31 -2.47
CA ARG A 50 -18.38 -13.40 -3.52
C ARG A 50 -17.48 -14.61 -3.27
N ARG A 51 -17.16 -15.32 -4.34
CA ARG A 51 -16.16 -16.38 -4.32
C ARG A 51 -14.82 -15.80 -4.73
N VAL A 52 -13.98 -15.48 -3.76
CA VAL A 52 -12.61 -15.01 -3.98
C VAL A 52 -11.74 -16.21 -4.35
N ARG A 53 -11.02 -16.13 -5.46
CA ARG A 53 -10.03 -17.14 -5.86
C ARG A 53 -8.70 -16.84 -5.20
N VAL A 54 -7.96 -17.88 -4.77
CA VAL A 54 -6.64 -17.72 -4.19
C VAL A 54 -5.60 -18.44 -5.05
N SER A 55 -4.58 -17.71 -5.49
CA SER A 55 -3.45 -18.21 -6.24
C SER A 55 -2.16 -18.11 -5.39
N LEU A 56 -1.50 -19.23 -5.21
CA LEU A 56 -0.23 -19.30 -4.48
C LEU A 56 0.87 -19.69 -5.46
N TYR A 57 1.92 -18.89 -5.51
CA TYR A 57 3.08 -19.17 -6.36
C TYR A 57 4.40 -19.01 -5.59
N TRP A 58 5.48 -19.46 -6.17
CA TRP A 58 6.80 -19.43 -5.55
C TRP A 58 7.82 -18.81 -6.50
N SER A 59 8.17 -17.55 -6.26
CA SER A 59 9.17 -16.82 -7.02
C SER A 59 10.04 -15.97 -6.09
N PRO A 60 11.24 -16.45 -5.70
CA PRO A 60 12.14 -15.70 -4.82
C PRO A 60 12.74 -14.43 -5.44
N LYS A 61 12.67 -14.30 -6.75
CA LYS A 61 13.22 -13.15 -7.50
C LYS A 61 12.18 -12.06 -7.77
N ASP A 62 10.90 -12.38 -7.60
CA ASP A 62 9.81 -11.46 -7.83
C ASP A 62 9.66 -10.56 -6.60
N SER A 63 9.66 -9.25 -6.80
CA SER A 63 9.44 -8.27 -5.74
C SER A 63 8.00 -8.24 -5.23
N ASN A 64 7.04 -8.70 -6.05
CA ASN A 64 5.65 -8.75 -5.64
C ASN A 64 5.45 -9.79 -4.51
N VAL A 65 4.91 -9.33 -3.39
CA VAL A 65 4.69 -10.17 -2.19
C VAL A 65 3.29 -10.77 -2.20
N ALA A 66 2.28 -9.94 -2.34
CA ALA A 66 0.88 -10.34 -2.45
C ALA A 66 0.09 -9.25 -3.19
N SER A 67 -1.06 -9.59 -3.72
CA SER A 67 -1.95 -8.63 -4.37
C SER A 67 -3.38 -9.13 -4.46
N THR A 68 -4.34 -8.20 -4.49
CA THR A 68 -5.74 -8.49 -4.80
C THR A 68 -6.30 -7.55 -5.85
N ASN A 69 -7.27 -8.04 -6.62
CA ASN A 69 -8.08 -7.25 -7.55
C ASN A 69 -9.57 -7.29 -7.18
N ASN A 70 -9.88 -7.47 -5.90
CA ASN A 70 -11.23 -7.62 -5.36
C ASN A 70 -11.97 -8.93 -5.77
N MET A 71 -11.43 -9.72 -6.68
CA MET A 71 -12.00 -11.01 -7.12
C MET A 71 -11.05 -12.18 -6.87
N SER A 72 -9.78 -11.90 -6.85
CA SER A 72 -8.72 -12.89 -6.62
C SER A 72 -7.64 -12.33 -5.71
N ILE A 73 -7.05 -13.19 -4.92
CA ILE A 73 -5.89 -12.92 -4.08
C ILE A 73 -4.74 -13.75 -4.63
N THR A 74 -3.61 -13.11 -4.89
CA THR A 74 -2.38 -13.77 -5.35
C THR A 74 -1.29 -13.56 -4.31
N ILE A 75 -0.59 -14.63 -3.89
CA ILE A 75 0.44 -14.57 -2.86
C ILE A 75 1.71 -15.27 -3.38
N ASN A 76 2.82 -14.54 -3.36
CA ASN A 76 4.14 -15.10 -3.60
C ASN A 76 4.69 -15.73 -2.31
N THR A 77 4.47 -17.01 -2.14
CA THR A 77 4.94 -17.73 -0.94
C THR A 77 6.46 -18.00 -0.94
N GLY A 78 7.14 -17.70 -2.07
CA GLY A 78 8.59 -17.77 -2.21
C GLY A 78 9.32 -16.45 -1.91
N ASN A 79 8.61 -15.38 -1.57
CA ASN A 79 9.23 -14.09 -1.28
C ASN A 79 10.11 -14.14 -0.02
N LYS A 80 10.97 -13.11 0.14
CA LYS A 80 11.95 -13.04 1.25
C LYS A 80 11.29 -12.95 2.62
N LEU A 81 10.11 -12.30 2.74
CA LEU A 81 9.36 -12.21 4.00
C LEU A 81 9.00 -13.59 4.55
N VAL A 82 8.53 -14.48 3.68
CA VAL A 82 8.16 -15.84 4.04
C VAL A 82 9.41 -16.73 4.24
N THR A 83 10.35 -16.67 3.29
CA THR A 83 11.46 -17.66 3.24
C THR A 83 12.52 -17.44 4.31
N ARG A 84 12.73 -16.20 4.79
CA ARG A 84 13.66 -15.91 5.90
C ARG A 84 13.20 -16.44 7.25
N VAL A 85 11.90 -16.69 7.41
CA VAL A 85 11.35 -17.20 8.66
C VAL A 85 11.66 -18.70 8.79
N LYS A 86 12.15 -19.11 9.96
CA LYS A 86 12.52 -20.51 10.21
C LYS A 86 11.31 -21.37 10.57
N GLY A 87 11.19 -22.51 9.93
CA GLY A 87 10.16 -23.50 10.19
C GLY A 87 8.87 -23.27 9.41
N ARG A 88 8.27 -24.37 8.92
CA ARG A 88 7.07 -24.36 8.05
C ARG A 88 5.86 -23.75 8.75
N GLU A 89 5.71 -23.99 10.04
CA GLU A 89 4.58 -23.43 10.82
C GLU A 89 4.65 -21.91 10.89
N ASN A 90 5.84 -21.34 11.19
CA ASN A 90 6.02 -19.89 11.24
C ASN A 90 5.84 -19.26 9.85
N ARG A 91 6.37 -19.90 8.79
CA ARG A 91 6.12 -19.47 7.40
C ARG A 91 4.63 -19.48 7.05
N TYR A 92 3.90 -20.49 7.53
CA TYR A 92 2.45 -20.55 7.35
C TYR A 92 1.74 -19.37 8.05
N GLN A 93 2.18 -18.95 9.25
CA GLN A 93 1.63 -17.77 9.91
C GLN A 93 1.85 -16.50 9.08
N VAL A 94 3.06 -16.33 8.49
CA VAL A 94 3.33 -15.20 7.61
C VAL A 94 2.44 -15.22 6.36
N VAL A 95 2.29 -16.38 5.72
CA VAL A 95 1.40 -16.53 4.55
C VAL A 95 -0.06 -16.28 4.94
N CYS A 96 -0.50 -16.73 6.13
CA CYS A 96 -1.82 -16.37 6.68
C CYS A 96 -1.97 -14.85 6.89
N GLY A 97 -0.90 -14.18 7.32
CA GLY A 97 -0.88 -12.72 7.48
C GLY A 97 -1.03 -12.00 6.15
N LEU A 98 -0.28 -12.41 5.13
CA LEU A 98 -0.42 -11.88 3.77
C LEU A 98 -1.83 -12.09 3.22
N PHE A 99 -2.37 -13.31 3.40
CA PHE A 99 -3.74 -13.60 2.99
C PHE A 99 -4.77 -12.75 3.76
N ALA A 100 -4.58 -12.55 5.07
CA ALA A 100 -5.48 -11.77 5.90
C ALA A 100 -5.48 -10.28 5.50
N HIS A 101 -4.33 -9.74 5.12
CA HIS A 101 -4.18 -8.38 4.60
C HIS A 101 -4.94 -8.22 3.28
N GLU A 102 -4.68 -9.08 2.29
CA GLU A 102 -5.36 -9.03 0.99
C GLU A 102 -6.88 -9.26 1.11
N LEU A 103 -7.29 -10.15 2.01
CA LEU A 103 -8.70 -10.33 2.32
C LEU A 103 -9.32 -9.10 2.97
N GLY A 104 -8.55 -8.35 3.76
CA GLY A 104 -8.94 -7.05 4.31
C GLY A 104 -9.33 -6.07 3.21
N HIS A 105 -8.53 -5.95 2.16
CA HIS A 105 -8.86 -5.14 0.99
C HIS A 105 -10.15 -5.61 0.30
N VAL A 106 -10.32 -6.92 0.11
CA VAL A 106 -11.57 -7.47 -0.49
C VAL A 106 -12.81 -7.11 0.33
N LEU A 107 -12.68 -7.06 1.66
CA LEU A 107 -13.81 -6.87 2.57
C LEU A 107 -14.13 -5.41 2.86
N TYR A 108 -13.13 -4.53 2.87
CA TYR A 108 -13.24 -3.19 3.45
C TYR A 108 -12.85 -2.05 2.51
N THR A 109 -12.09 -2.30 1.43
CA THR A 109 -11.67 -1.23 0.52
C THR A 109 -12.79 -0.82 -0.44
N ASP A 110 -13.04 0.49 -0.52
CA ASP A 110 -13.92 1.08 -1.53
C ASP A 110 -13.14 1.43 -2.81
N PHE A 111 -13.01 0.43 -3.69
CA PHE A 111 -12.32 0.59 -4.98
C PHE A 111 -12.96 1.65 -5.89
N LEU A 112 -14.27 1.90 -5.76
CA LEU A 112 -14.95 2.93 -6.55
C LEU A 112 -14.57 4.33 -6.08
N ALA A 113 -14.39 4.54 -4.79
CA ALA A 113 -13.92 5.81 -4.24
C ALA A 113 -12.50 6.11 -4.73
N SER A 114 -11.58 5.12 -4.73
CA SER A 114 -10.22 5.28 -5.26
C SER A 114 -10.21 5.62 -6.74
N GLN A 115 -11.04 4.95 -7.56
CA GLN A 115 -11.19 5.26 -8.98
C GLN A 115 -11.75 6.66 -9.20
N SER A 116 -12.76 7.06 -8.41
CA SER A 116 -13.37 8.38 -8.48
C SER A 116 -12.35 9.47 -8.13
N TYR A 117 -11.47 9.20 -7.16
CA TYR A 117 -10.38 10.10 -6.78
C TYR A 117 -9.44 10.37 -7.97
N GLY A 118 -8.87 9.32 -8.57
CA GLY A 118 -7.98 9.47 -9.72
C GLY A 118 -8.63 10.19 -10.90
N ASN A 119 -9.90 9.87 -11.21
CA ASN A 119 -10.66 10.53 -12.27
C ASN A 119 -10.91 12.02 -11.97
N SER A 120 -11.12 12.39 -10.71
CA SER A 120 -11.34 13.76 -10.29
C SER A 120 -10.05 14.58 -10.38
N MET A 121 -8.94 14.05 -9.87
CA MET A 121 -7.63 14.69 -9.94
C MET A 121 -7.19 14.93 -11.38
N ALA A 122 -7.42 13.96 -12.30
CA ALA A 122 -7.16 14.11 -13.73
C ALA A 122 -8.00 15.21 -14.40
N ARG A 123 -9.10 15.65 -13.77
CA ARG A 123 -9.95 16.77 -14.20
C ARG A 123 -9.71 18.03 -13.40
N TYR A 124 -8.65 18.09 -12.62
CA TYR A 124 -8.26 19.24 -11.78
C TYR A 124 -9.26 19.57 -10.67
N HIS A 125 -9.88 18.54 -10.10
CA HIS A 125 -10.84 18.67 -9.01
C HIS A 125 -10.46 17.79 -7.83
N TRP A 126 -10.68 18.31 -6.64
CA TRP A 126 -10.60 17.51 -5.42
C TRP A 126 -11.72 16.45 -5.35
N PHE A 127 -11.41 15.33 -4.71
CA PHE A 127 -12.40 14.32 -4.35
C PHE A 127 -12.10 13.84 -2.92
N PRO A 128 -13.11 13.68 -2.04
CA PRO A 128 -14.54 13.98 -2.28
C PRO A 128 -14.87 15.48 -2.30
N ASP A 129 -14.03 16.28 -1.67
CA ASP A 129 -14.14 17.74 -1.54
C ASP A 129 -12.76 18.38 -1.33
N ALA A 130 -12.68 19.70 -1.49
CA ALA A 130 -11.46 20.45 -1.24
C ALA A 130 -11.08 20.41 0.26
N PRO A 131 -9.78 20.37 0.60
CA PRO A 131 -9.34 20.42 1.98
C PRO A 131 -9.68 21.77 2.62
N LYS A 132 -10.08 21.75 3.91
CA LYS A 132 -10.34 22.98 4.67
C LYS A 132 -9.01 23.57 5.13
N LEU A 133 -8.53 24.57 4.44
CA LEU A 133 -7.26 25.21 4.67
C LEU A 133 -7.44 26.47 5.53
N MET A 134 -6.68 26.56 6.61
CA MET A 134 -6.71 27.70 7.54
C MET A 134 -5.41 28.53 7.49
N LYS A 135 -4.31 27.92 7.05
CA LYS A 135 -2.99 28.56 7.00
C LYS A 135 -2.75 29.15 5.61
N SER A 136 -2.20 30.37 5.56
CA SER A 136 -1.85 31.02 4.30
C SER A 136 -0.83 30.22 3.47
N ALA A 137 0.06 29.44 4.13
CA ALA A 137 0.99 28.56 3.46
C ALA A 137 0.24 27.43 2.71
N ASP A 138 -0.72 26.78 3.38
CA ASP A 138 -1.51 25.69 2.77
C ASP A 138 -2.31 26.20 1.54
N ILE A 139 -2.86 27.43 1.61
CA ILE A 139 -3.59 28.03 0.49
C ILE A 139 -2.65 28.30 -0.70
N ARG A 140 -1.43 28.79 -0.44
CA ARG A 140 -0.42 28.97 -1.51
C ARG A 140 -0.01 27.62 -2.11
N ASN A 141 0.21 26.63 -1.28
CA ASN A 141 0.57 25.26 -1.70
C ASN A 141 -0.52 24.63 -2.56
N GLU A 142 -1.79 24.80 -2.20
CA GLU A 142 -2.92 24.33 -3.03
C GLU A 142 -2.91 24.96 -4.42
N SER A 143 -2.71 26.29 -4.51
CA SER A 143 -2.62 26.98 -5.79
C SER A 143 -1.45 26.46 -6.62
N ALA A 144 -0.26 26.34 -6.03
CA ALA A 144 0.93 25.84 -6.70
C ALA A 144 0.77 24.38 -7.17
N LEU A 145 0.10 23.53 -6.37
CA LEU A 145 -0.24 22.16 -6.75
C LEU A 145 -1.08 22.13 -8.04
N TRP A 146 -2.16 22.91 -8.08
CA TRP A 146 -3.02 22.93 -9.27
C TRP A 146 -2.35 23.57 -10.48
N ASP A 147 -1.50 24.57 -10.29
CA ASP A 147 -0.71 25.14 -11.38
C ASP A 147 0.25 24.09 -11.96
N TYR A 148 0.97 23.35 -11.10
CA TYR A 148 1.85 22.29 -11.52
C TYR A 148 1.12 21.13 -12.23
N VAL A 149 -0.02 20.70 -11.70
CA VAL A 149 -0.83 19.61 -12.30
C VAL A 149 -1.37 20.00 -13.68
N LYS A 150 -1.72 21.29 -13.89
CA LYS A 150 -2.23 21.80 -15.17
C LYS A 150 -1.14 22.02 -16.22
N GLU A 151 0.11 22.14 -15.81
CA GLU A 151 1.24 22.42 -16.70
C GLU A 151 1.46 21.28 -17.71
N SER A 152 1.35 20.02 -17.27
CA SER A 152 1.50 18.87 -18.16
C SER A 152 0.73 17.63 -17.68
N PRO A 153 0.32 16.74 -18.60
CA PRO A 153 -0.27 15.45 -18.26
C PRO A 153 0.66 14.57 -17.42
N GLU A 154 1.98 14.67 -17.62
CA GLU A 154 2.98 13.92 -16.86
C GLU A 154 3.02 14.37 -15.40
N ASN A 155 2.95 15.69 -15.15
CA ASN A 155 2.86 16.24 -13.80
C ASN A 155 1.59 15.74 -13.08
N ALA A 156 0.46 15.75 -13.77
CA ALA A 156 -0.80 15.24 -13.24
C ALA A 156 -0.69 13.76 -12.88
N GLU A 157 -0.09 12.94 -13.76
CA GLU A 157 0.13 11.51 -13.53
C GLU A 157 1.01 11.27 -12.30
N MET A 158 2.11 12.00 -12.14
CA MET A 158 3.01 11.88 -11.00
C MET A 158 2.31 12.21 -9.68
N VAL A 159 1.56 13.31 -9.63
CA VAL A 159 0.80 13.69 -8.42
C VAL A 159 -0.27 12.65 -8.09
N ILE A 160 -0.94 12.08 -9.09
CA ILE A 160 -1.92 11.00 -8.89
C ILE A 160 -1.24 9.75 -8.33
N TYR A 161 -0.06 9.36 -8.80
CA TYR A 161 0.70 8.22 -8.24
C TYR A 161 1.07 8.44 -6.77
N ILE A 162 1.56 9.64 -6.44
CA ILE A 162 1.85 10.02 -5.04
C ILE A 162 0.58 9.93 -4.18
N ALA A 163 -0.53 10.49 -4.66
CA ALA A 163 -1.80 10.43 -3.97
C ALA A 163 -2.28 8.99 -3.73
N HIS A 164 -2.14 8.12 -4.73
CA HIS A 164 -2.45 6.70 -4.57
C HIS A 164 -1.55 6.02 -3.56
N HIS A 165 -0.25 6.34 -3.52
CA HIS A 165 0.65 5.78 -2.51
C HIS A 165 0.27 6.21 -1.09
N ILE A 166 -0.02 7.50 -0.88
CA ILE A 166 -0.52 8.01 0.40
C ILE A 166 -1.84 7.30 0.78
N SER A 167 -2.75 7.16 -0.18
CA SER A 167 -4.02 6.47 0.01
C SER A 167 -3.81 5.00 0.44
N ASN A 168 -2.87 4.29 -0.17
CA ASN A 168 -2.56 2.91 0.18
C ASN A 168 -2.02 2.80 1.62
N VAL A 169 -1.15 3.73 2.05
CA VAL A 169 -0.65 3.77 3.43
C VAL A 169 -1.79 3.88 4.45
N LEU A 170 -2.75 4.77 4.19
CA LEU A 170 -3.92 4.95 5.07
C LEU A 170 -4.89 3.77 4.99
N GLU A 171 -5.13 3.25 3.79
CA GLU A 171 -6.02 2.11 3.57
C GLU A 171 -5.48 0.86 4.27
N ASP A 172 -4.17 0.59 4.18
CA ASP A 172 -3.51 -0.51 4.89
C ASP A 172 -3.70 -0.41 6.41
N GLY A 173 -3.51 0.78 6.97
CA GLY A 173 -3.76 1.02 8.40
C GLY A 173 -5.20 0.68 8.77
N TYR A 174 -6.16 1.17 7.99
CA TYR A 174 -7.60 0.94 8.20
C TYR A 174 -7.99 -0.53 8.08
N ILE A 175 -7.64 -1.21 6.97
CA ILE A 175 -8.06 -2.60 6.74
C ILE A 175 -7.44 -3.56 7.76
N GLU A 176 -6.19 -3.34 8.14
CA GLU A 176 -5.51 -4.17 9.12
C GLU A 176 -6.15 -4.04 10.50
N ASP A 177 -6.53 -2.83 10.92
CA ASP A 177 -7.28 -2.62 12.16
C ASP A 177 -8.61 -3.36 12.14
N ARG A 178 -9.37 -3.26 11.03
CA ARG A 178 -10.64 -4.00 10.86
C ARG A 178 -10.45 -5.52 10.89
N VAL A 179 -9.40 -6.03 10.26
CA VAL A 179 -9.09 -7.48 10.30
C VAL A 179 -8.72 -7.92 11.71
N LEU A 180 -7.88 -7.17 12.42
CA LEU A 180 -7.47 -7.50 13.79
C LEU A 180 -8.65 -7.47 14.77
N THR A 181 -9.55 -6.52 14.60
CA THR A 181 -10.74 -6.37 15.45
C THR A 181 -11.78 -7.44 15.16
N ASN A 182 -12.09 -7.68 13.89
CA ASN A 182 -13.21 -8.55 13.50
C ASN A 182 -12.82 -10.04 13.41
N PHE A 183 -11.53 -10.35 13.20
CA PHE A 183 -11.03 -11.72 13.01
C PHE A 183 -9.82 -12.03 13.92
N PRO A 184 -9.98 -11.99 15.25
CA PRO A 184 -8.86 -12.16 16.20
C PRO A 184 -8.23 -13.56 16.18
N GLY A 185 -8.88 -14.55 15.54
CA GLY A 185 -8.39 -15.93 15.40
C GLY A 185 -7.22 -16.07 14.43
N THR A 186 -7.26 -17.08 13.55
CA THR A 186 -6.16 -17.43 12.62
C THR A 186 -5.72 -16.26 11.75
N LEU A 187 -6.66 -15.48 11.22
CA LEU A 187 -6.34 -14.32 10.37
C LEU A 187 -5.64 -13.24 11.18
N GLY A 188 -6.20 -12.86 12.33
CA GLY A 188 -5.59 -11.84 13.18
C GLY A 188 -4.25 -12.26 13.77
N MET A 189 -4.07 -13.55 14.10
CA MET A 189 -2.76 -14.06 14.55
C MET A 189 -1.71 -13.98 13.43
N GLY A 190 -2.06 -14.42 12.23
CA GLY A 190 -1.17 -14.30 11.07
C GLY A 190 -0.81 -12.86 10.76
N LEU A 191 -1.81 -11.97 10.79
CA LEU A 191 -1.60 -10.55 10.53
C LEU A 191 -0.71 -9.89 11.61
N ARG A 192 -0.86 -10.23 12.89
CA ARG A 192 0.05 -9.74 13.95
C ARG A 192 1.48 -10.17 13.68
N THR A 193 1.71 -11.45 13.35
CA THR A 193 3.04 -11.96 13.00
C THR A 193 3.63 -11.18 11.81
N LEU A 194 2.83 -10.93 10.79
CA LEU A 194 3.27 -10.15 9.62
C LEU A 194 3.62 -8.71 10.00
N ARG A 195 2.79 -8.06 10.81
CA ARG A 195 3.01 -6.69 11.31
C ARG A 195 4.28 -6.57 12.15
N GLU A 196 4.54 -7.53 13.03
CA GLU A 196 5.78 -7.58 13.82
C GLU A 196 7.01 -7.64 12.92
N LEU A 197 7.02 -8.54 11.93
CA LEU A 197 8.09 -8.66 10.96
C LEU A 197 8.27 -7.39 10.11
N HIS A 198 7.19 -6.72 9.75
CA HIS A 198 7.23 -5.47 9.00
C HIS A 198 7.77 -4.34 9.87
N TYR A 199 7.24 -4.18 11.08
CA TYR A 199 7.69 -3.13 11.98
C TYR A 199 9.19 -3.25 12.32
N GLU A 200 9.70 -4.47 12.49
CA GLU A 200 11.14 -4.69 12.71
C GLU A 200 12.01 -4.13 11.57
N GLN A 201 11.50 -4.15 10.33
CA GLN A 201 12.22 -3.70 9.14
C GLN A 201 12.07 -2.22 8.85
N LEU A 202 11.07 -1.54 9.41
CA LEU A 202 10.93 -0.11 9.21
C LEU A 202 12.19 0.63 9.71
N PRO A 203 12.66 1.61 8.94
CA PRO A 203 13.77 2.46 9.39
C PRO A 203 13.36 3.29 10.61
N THR A 204 14.34 3.64 11.42
CA THR A 204 14.17 4.70 12.43
C THR A 204 14.29 6.07 11.78
N VAL A 205 13.80 7.12 12.46
CA VAL A 205 13.97 8.50 11.99
C VAL A 205 15.46 8.84 11.82
N THR A 206 16.32 8.38 12.75
CA THR A 206 17.78 8.51 12.60
C THR A 206 18.29 7.91 11.28
N GLN A 207 17.87 6.69 10.95
CA GLN A 207 18.27 6.04 9.70
C GLN A 207 17.72 6.76 8.47
N LEU A 208 16.53 7.37 8.55
CA LEU A 208 15.98 8.18 7.47
C LEU A 208 16.81 9.46 7.26
N ASN A 209 17.24 10.12 8.36
CA ASN A 209 18.12 11.28 8.29
C ASN A 209 19.46 10.95 7.66
N GLU A 210 20.09 9.84 8.08
CA GLU A 210 21.34 9.36 7.50
C GLU A 210 21.19 9.09 5.99
N ALA A 211 20.09 8.49 5.58
CA ALA A 211 19.80 8.19 4.16
C ALA A 211 19.52 9.44 3.32
N GLU A 212 19.01 10.53 3.93
CA GLU A 212 18.87 11.82 3.25
C GLU A 212 20.22 12.54 3.12
N GLU A 213 21.07 12.49 4.15
CA GLU A 213 22.40 13.09 4.14
C GLU A 213 23.31 12.44 3.10
N ASP A 214 23.19 11.14 2.87
CA ASP A 214 23.97 10.41 1.84
C ASP A 214 23.33 10.47 0.45
N GLY A 215 22.13 11.06 0.32
CA GLY A 215 21.39 11.23 -0.95
C GLY A 215 20.71 9.96 -1.45
N SER A 216 20.62 8.90 -0.64
CA SER A 216 19.93 7.66 -1.00
C SER A 216 18.41 7.74 -0.81
N ASN A 217 17.92 8.73 -0.05
CA ASN A 217 16.51 8.96 0.21
C ASN A 217 16.17 10.45 0.05
N HIS A 218 14.90 10.76 -0.22
CA HIS A 218 14.41 12.13 -0.26
C HIS A 218 13.54 12.41 0.98
N ILE A 219 13.53 13.66 1.46
CA ILE A 219 12.76 14.05 2.66
C ILE A 219 11.27 13.68 2.56
N PHE A 220 10.67 13.75 1.38
CA PHE A 220 9.28 13.34 1.18
C PHE A 220 9.08 11.84 1.41
N GLU A 221 10.04 11.03 0.95
CA GLU A 221 10.03 9.58 1.21
C GLU A 221 10.10 9.30 2.71
N SER A 222 10.94 10.03 3.43
CA SER A 222 11.04 9.90 4.89
C SER A 222 9.73 10.29 5.61
N ILE A 223 9.06 11.35 5.17
CA ILE A 223 7.74 11.74 5.70
C ILE A 223 6.72 10.61 5.49
N LEU A 224 6.70 9.99 4.30
CA LEU A 224 5.82 8.86 4.01
C LEU A 224 6.13 7.64 4.89
N GLN A 225 7.41 7.35 5.15
CA GLN A 225 7.81 6.25 6.05
C GLN A 225 7.38 6.50 7.50
N VAL A 226 7.51 7.74 7.99
CA VAL A 226 7.03 8.12 9.33
C VAL A 226 5.50 8.01 9.40
N MET A 227 4.79 8.47 8.35
CA MET A 227 3.34 8.36 8.24
C MET A 227 2.88 6.90 8.19
N LEU A 228 3.55 6.04 7.42
CA LEU A 228 3.31 4.59 7.36
C LEU A 228 3.47 3.95 8.75
N SER A 229 4.57 4.29 9.46
CA SER A 229 4.82 3.79 10.80
C SER A 229 3.67 4.14 11.74
N TYR A 230 3.19 5.39 11.70
CA TYR A 230 2.08 5.84 12.53
C TYR A 230 0.74 5.22 12.09
N ALA A 231 0.36 5.35 10.83
CA ALA A 231 -0.95 4.90 10.33
C ALA A 231 -1.16 3.40 10.50
N LYS A 232 -0.10 2.61 10.28
CA LYS A 232 -0.16 1.15 10.33
C LYS A 232 0.04 0.59 11.75
N PHE A 233 0.92 1.19 12.55
CA PHE A 233 1.34 0.62 13.84
C PHE A 233 0.96 1.47 15.06
N GLY A 234 0.43 2.68 14.86
CA GLY A 234 0.09 3.62 15.94
C GLY A 234 1.31 4.18 16.68
N LYS A 235 2.50 4.05 16.11
CA LYS A 235 3.75 4.49 16.73
C LYS A 235 4.81 4.82 15.69
N ILE A 236 5.72 5.72 16.04
CA ILE A 236 6.87 6.13 15.23
C ILE A 236 8.15 5.51 15.80
N LYS A 237 9.02 5.07 14.94
CA LYS A 237 10.32 4.48 15.30
C LYS A 237 11.39 5.56 15.27
N TYR A 238 11.61 6.22 16.42
CA TYR A 238 12.49 7.41 16.48
C TYR A 238 13.97 7.11 16.25
N GLY A 239 14.56 6.18 16.97
CA GLY A 239 16.00 6.09 17.15
C GLY A 239 16.47 7.15 18.16
N ASP A 240 17.54 7.88 17.83
CA ASP A 240 18.13 8.92 18.71
C ASP A 240 17.63 10.34 18.38
N GLU A 241 16.72 10.48 17.43
CA GLU A 241 16.21 11.77 16.97
C GLU A 241 15.23 12.42 17.95
N PRO A 242 15.25 13.76 18.07
CA PRO A 242 14.30 14.47 18.91
C PRO A 242 12.90 14.51 18.31
N LEU A 243 11.89 14.69 19.17
CA LEU A 243 10.50 14.89 18.74
C LEU A 243 10.31 16.13 17.85
N SER A 244 11.26 17.08 17.86
CA SER A 244 11.25 18.28 17.02
C SER A 244 11.70 18.04 15.58
N ASP A 245 12.06 16.80 15.22
CA ASP A 245 12.40 16.47 13.83
C ASP A 245 11.29 16.93 12.87
N PRO A 246 11.63 17.62 11.76
CA PRO A 246 10.65 18.17 10.84
C PRO A 246 9.68 17.12 10.26
N ARG A 247 10.13 15.90 9.96
CA ARG A 247 9.32 14.81 9.39
C ARG A 247 8.27 14.36 10.40
N VAL A 248 8.69 14.23 11.65
CA VAL A 248 7.84 13.88 12.78
C VAL A 248 6.81 14.97 13.04
N GLN A 249 7.22 16.24 13.02
CA GLN A 249 6.33 17.40 13.24
C GLN A 249 5.26 17.54 12.15
N ILE A 250 5.60 17.24 10.89
CA ILE A 250 4.62 17.20 9.79
C ILE A 250 3.56 16.15 10.07
N VAL A 251 3.97 14.92 10.41
CA VAL A 251 3.04 13.83 10.72
C VAL A 251 2.22 14.15 11.98
N PHE A 252 2.82 14.72 13.02
CA PHE A 252 2.10 15.16 14.22
C PHE A 252 1.02 16.19 13.91
N GLY A 253 1.27 17.10 12.96
CA GLY A 253 0.27 18.04 12.51
C GLY A 253 -0.91 17.41 11.76
N LEU A 254 -0.84 16.09 11.44
CA LEU A 254 -1.84 15.32 10.71
C LEU A 254 -2.51 14.24 11.56
N ILE A 255 -2.01 13.97 12.77
CA ILE A 255 -2.44 12.82 13.60
C ILE A 255 -3.95 12.81 13.82
N ASP A 256 -4.55 13.93 14.22
CA ASP A 256 -6.00 13.99 14.50
C ASP A 256 -6.85 13.71 13.24
N ASP A 257 -6.35 14.09 12.07
CA ASP A 257 -7.02 13.83 10.79
C ASP A 257 -6.85 12.36 10.37
N ILE A 258 -5.64 11.80 10.56
CA ILE A 258 -5.32 10.40 10.29
C ILE A 258 -6.17 9.50 11.21
N ASP A 259 -6.19 9.73 12.52
CA ASP A 259 -6.93 8.90 13.48
C ASP A 259 -8.44 8.90 13.17
N ARG A 260 -9.01 10.08 12.90
CA ARG A 260 -10.42 10.17 12.50
C ARG A 260 -10.72 9.39 11.23
N ALA A 261 -9.82 9.46 10.24
CA ALA A 261 -9.98 8.78 8.97
C ALA A 261 -9.83 7.24 9.10
N LEU A 262 -8.91 6.78 9.96
CA LEU A 262 -8.71 5.35 10.23
C LEU A 262 -9.85 4.75 11.06
N MET A 263 -10.50 5.55 11.92
CA MET A 263 -11.69 5.12 12.68
C MET A 263 -12.96 5.12 11.82
N SER A 264 -12.99 5.87 10.72
CA SER A 264 -14.16 5.99 9.84
C SER A 264 -14.28 4.81 8.87
N ASP A 265 -15.51 4.30 8.67
CA ASP A 265 -15.81 3.32 7.63
C ASP A 265 -15.83 3.94 6.21
N SER A 266 -15.83 5.27 6.11
CA SER A 266 -15.86 5.97 4.83
C SER A 266 -14.47 6.13 4.22
N ALA A 267 -14.23 5.56 3.05
CA ALA A 267 -13.01 5.79 2.28
C ALA A 267 -12.82 7.27 1.93
N LYS A 268 -13.90 8.05 1.83
CA LYS A 268 -13.84 9.49 1.57
C LYS A 268 -13.10 10.27 2.66
N ASP A 269 -13.18 9.82 3.93
CA ASP A 269 -12.45 10.47 5.01
C ASP A 269 -10.94 10.24 4.88
N ARG A 270 -10.51 9.05 4.48
CA ARG A 270 -9.11 8.77 4.14
C ARG A 270 -8.62 9.59 2.96
N LEU A 271 -9.43 9.72 1.90
CA LEU A 271 -9.10 10.54 0.74
C LEU A 271 -9.02 12.05 1.06
N ARG A 272 -9.78 12.55 2.04
CA ARG A 272 -9.60 13.93 2.57
C ARG A 272 -8.23 14.11 3.21
N VAL A 273 -7.75 13.10 3.93
CA VAL A 273 -6.40 13.14 4.51
C VAL A 273 -5.34 13.12 3.39
N VAL A 274 -5.54 12.32 2.33
CA VAL A 274 -4.65 12.36 1.15
C VAL A 274 -4.54 13.78 0.58
N ASN A 275 -5.69 14.47 0.38
CA ASN A 275 -5.71 15.86 -0.10
C ASN A 275 -4.92 16.79 0.84
N LEU A 276 -5.11 16.62 2.15
CA LEU A 276 -4.45 17.44 3.15
C LEU A 276 -2.93 17.20 3.19
N VAL A 277 -2.50 15.95 3.07
CA VAL A 277 -1.07 15.59 2.99
C VAL A 277 -0.42 16.19 1.75
N LEU A 278 -1.06 16.07 0.57
CA LEU A 278 -0.56 16.66 -0.68
C LEU A 278 -0.35 18.16 -0.54
N VAL A 279 -1.30 18.89 0.05
CA VAL A 279 -1.20 20.34 0.24
C VAL A 279 -0.12 20.71 1.26
N ARG A 280 -0.11 20.05 2.43
CA ARG A 280 0.86 20.38 3.49
C ARG A 280 2.30 20.03 3.17
N CYS A 281 2.49 18.99 2.35
CA CYS A 281 3.80 18.53 1.91
C CYS A 281 4.16 19.02 0.51
N TRP A 282 3.40 19.96 -0.08
CA TRP A 282 3.50 20.28 -1.49
C TRP A 282 4.93 20.65 -1.94
N GLU A 283 5.65 21.43 -1.19
CA GLU A 283 7.03 21.82 -1.52
C GLU A 283 7.94 20.58 -1.66
N TYR A 284 7.80 19.60 -0.77
CA TYR A 284 8.55 18.33 -0.83
C TYR A 284 8.05 17.42 -1.94
N VAL A 285 6.75 17.40 -2.20
CA VAL A 285 6.13 16.62 -3.28
C VAL A 285 6.63 17.13 -4.63
N GLN A 286 6.62 18.45 -4.83
CA GLN A 286 7.07 19.08 -6.07
C GLN A 286 8.55 18.79 -6.32
N ASP A 287 9.40 18.99 -5.32
CA ASP A 287 10.84 18.72 -5.42
C ASP A 287 11.11 17.25 -5.74
N PHE A 288 10.39 16.34 -5.09
CA PHE A 288 10.49 14.90 -5.38
C PHE A 288 10.08 14.56 -6.82
N CYS A 289 9.03 15.19 -7.34
CA CYS A 289 8.64 15.05 -8.74
C CYS A 289 9.74 15.53 -9.71
N GLU A 290 10.38 16.67 -9.43
CA GLU A 290 11.45 17.19 -10.27
C GLU A 290 12.70 16.29 -10.25
N ILE A 291 13.05 15.73 -9.09
CA ILE A 291 14.12 14.71 -8.98
C ILE A 291 13.78 13.47 -9.82
N CYS A 292 12.54 13.01 -9.81
CA CYS A 292 12.12 11.87 -10.63
C CYS A 292 12.23 12.17 -12.13
N LYS A 293 11.88 13.37 -12.56
CA LYS A 293 12.07 13.81 -13.95
C LYS A 293 13.54 13.86 -14.33
N GLN A 294 14.40 14.38 -13.46
CA GLN A 294 15.84 14.40 -13.72
C GLN A 294 16.41 12.99 -13.86
N ARG A 295 16.06 12.09 -12.93
CA ARG A 295 16.47 10.67 -12.99
C ARG A 295 16.00 9.99 -14.28
N GLN A 296 14.78 10.30 -14.73
CA GLN A 296 14.25 9.79 -15.99
C GLN A 296 15.05 10.30 -17.20
N GLN A 297 15.40 11.60 -17.22
CA GLN A 297 16.21 12.19 -18.29
C GLN A 297 17.61 11.53 -18.37
N ASP A 298 18.24 11.32 -17.22
CA ASP A 298 19.54 10.66 -17.11
C ASP A 298 19.46 9.19 -17.58
N ALA A 299 18.38 8.48 -17.22
CA ALA A 299 18.13 7.12 -17.66
C ALA A 299 17.82 7.04 -19.17
N ALA A 300 17.08 8.02 -19.71
CA ALA A 300 16.79 8.12 -21.15
C ALA A 300 18.07 8.36 -21.96
N ALA A 301 19.01 9.16 -21.46
CA ALA A 301 20.33 9.34 -22.06
C ALA A 301 21.13 8.02 -22.14
N SER A 302 20.82 7.06 -21.25
CA SER A 302 21.39 5.70 -21.22
C SER A 302 20.56 4.67 -21.99
N GLY A 303 19.49 5.09 -22.71
CA GLY A 303 18.65 4.24 -23.54
C GLY A 303 17.40 3.66 -22.86
N SER A 304 17.05 4.12 -21.65
CA SER A 304 15.77 3.76 -20.99
C SER A 304 14.60 4.42 -21.68
N THR A 305 13.45 3.71 -21.73
CA THR A 305 12.17 4.24 -22.25
C THR A 305 11.15 4.49 -21.13
N ALA A 306 11.57 4.39 -19.85
CA ALA A 306 10.70 4.65 -18.71
C ALA A 306 10.25 6.13 -18.68
N THR A 307 8.99 6.39 -18.26
CA THR A 307 8.50 7.74 -18.02
C THR A 307 8.87 8.21 -16.60
N ALA A 308 8.83 9.53 -16.34
CA ALA A 308 9.06 10.05 -14.97
C ALA A 308 8.05 9.46 -13.97
N ALA A 309 6.80 9.27 -14.37
CA ALA A 309 5.77 8.63 -13.55
C ALA A 309 6.11 7.15 -13.25
N GLN A 310 6.67 6.41 -14.21
CA GLN A 310 7.14 5.04 -13.97
C GLN A 310 8.34 5.02 -13.01
N THR A 311 9.31 5.91 -13.20
CA THR A 311 10.46 6.06 -12.30
C THR A 311 10.00 6.37 -10.88
N LEU A 312 9.06 7.30 -10.72
CA LEU A 312 8.46 7.65 -9.43
C LEU A 312 7.75 6.45 -8.81
N SER A 313 6.94 5.72 -9.59
CA SER A 313 6.26 4.51 -9.11
C SER A 313 7.25 3.45 -8.62
N GLU A 314 8.34 3.22 -9.33
CA GLU A 314 9.40 2.28 -8.92
C GLU A 314 10.08 2.71 -7.61
N ILE A 315 10.35 4.01 -7.44
CA ILE A 315 10.91 4.55 -6.18
C ILE A 315 9.92 4.33 -5.03
N LEU A 316 8.66 4.75 -5.18
CA LEU A 316 7.64 4.57 -4.15
C LEU A 316 7.43 3.09 -3.79
N GLN A 317 7.51 2.18 -4.77
CA GLN A 317 7.46 0.74 -4.55
C GLN A 317 8.68 0.22 -3.77
N SER A 318 9.87 0.75 -4.05
CA SER A 318 11.08 0.36 -3.31
C SER A 318 11.07 0.81 -1.85
N MET A 319 10.42 1.95 -1.55
CA MET A 319 10.26 2.48 -0.19
C MET A 319 9.47 1.56 0.73
N SER A 320 8.54 0.81 0.18
CA SER A 320 7.82 -0.24 0.93
C SER A 320 8.79 -1.35 1.41
N GLY A 321 10.11 -1.12 1.26
CA GLY A 321 11.19 -1.87 1.89
C GLY A 321 11.40 -3.28 1.33
N GLY A 322 11.20 -3.50 0.02
CA GLY A 322 11.19 -4.88 -0.49
C GLY A 322 10.17 -5.76 0.20
N SER A 323 9.45 -5.16 1.13
CA SER A 323 8.25 -5.63 1.76
C SER A 323 7.11 -4.72 1.33
N SER A 324 6.80 -4.72 0.04
CA SER A 324 5.50 -4.29 -0.44
C SER A 324 4.47 -5.27 0.12
N ILE A 325 4.25 -5.17 1.44
CA ILE A 325 3.09 -5.75 2.06
C ILE A 325 1.96 -4.87 1.57
N GLY A 326 1.21 -5.37 0.60
CA GLY A 326 -0.01 -4.74 0.17
C GLY A 326 0.12 -3.58 -0.80
N GLU A 327 1.14 -3.49 -1.64
CA GLU A 327 0.85 -3.02 -2.98
C GLU A 327 0.08 -4.12 -3.72
N GLY A 328 -1.01 -4.52 -3.11
CA GLY A 328 -2.10 -5.03 -3.88
C GLY A 328 -2.47 -3.92 -4.83
N SER A 329 -2.03 -4.04 -6.09
CA SER A 329 -2.60 -3.28 -7.17
C SER A 329 -4.12 -3.39 -7.00
N SER A 330 -4.72 -2.42 -6.31
CA SER A 330 -6.15 -2.22 -6.26
C SER A 330 -6.58 -1.72 -7.63
N THR A 331 -6.24 -2.53 -8.67
CA THR A 331 -6.74 -2.28 -10.01
C THR A 331 -8.25 -2.52 -9.95
N PRO A 332 -9.07 -1.49 -10.24
CA PRO A 332 -10.50 -1.68 -10.37
C PRO A 332 -10.76 -2.78 -11.39
N VAL A 333 -11.79 -3.58 -11.15
CA VAL A 333 -12.27 -4.60 -12.08
C VAL A 333 -12.60 -3.95 -13.43
N GLY A 334 -11.71 -4.12 -14.38
CA GLY A 334 -11.86 -3.61 -15.72
C GLY A 334 -10.56 -3.78 -16.48
N ASN A 335 -10.31 -4.94 -17.05
CA ASN A 335 -9.15 -5.39 -17.81
C ASN A 335 -7.80 -5.23 -17.09
N ALA A 336 -7.20 -6.36 -16.74
CA ALA A 336 -5.83 -6.42 -16.21
C ALA A 336 -4.90 -5.73 -17.22
N GLY A 337 -4.48 -4.52 -16.89
CA GLY A 337 -3.61 -3.70 -17.74
C GLY A 337 -4.04 -2.26 -17.93
N SER A 338 -5.13 -1.78 -17.30
CA SER A 338 -5.72 -0.51 -17.73
C SER A 338 -6.17 0.49 -16.64
N ALA A 339 -5.95 0.28 -15.37
CA ALA A 339 -6.30 1.34 -14.42
C ALA A 339 -5.36 2.56 -14.57
N ASN A 340 -4.08 2.33 -14.76
CA ASN A 340 -3.12 3.37 -15.13
C ASN A 340 -3.38 3.88 -16.57
N GLY A 341 -3.74 2.99 -17.51
CA GLY A 341 -4.04 3.35 -18.89
C GLY A 341 -5.28 4.23 -19.07
N SER A 342 -6.30 4.10 -18.20
CA SER A 342 -7.53 4.90 -18.34
C SER A 342 -7.36 6.32 -17.77
N VAL A 343 -6.59 6.52 -16.71
CA VAL A 343 -6.29 7.86 -16.17
C VAL A 343 -5.36 8.61 -17.13
N VAL A 344 -4.33 7.94 -17.66
CA VAL A 344 -3.43 8.48 -18.69
C VAL A 344 -4.16 8.76 -20.00
N ALA A 345 -5.09 7.89 -20.41
CA ALA A 345 -5.89 8.10 -21.62
C ALA A 345 -6.83 9.31 -21.47
N LEU A 346 -7.40 9.56 -20.29
CA LEU A 346 -8.23 10.73 -19.99
C LEU A 346 -7.39 12.02 -20.01
N ALA A 347 -6.23 12.03 -19.39
CA ALA A 347 -5.31 13.16 -19.40
C ALA A 347 -4.83 13.47 -20.84
N ARG A 348 -4.49 12.44 -21.65
CA ARG A 348 -4.09 12.60 -23.05
C ARG A 348 -5.23 13.00 -23.99
N ALA A 349 -6.48 12.63 -23.70
CA ALA A 349 -7.65 13.03 -24.49
C ALA A 349 -8.01 14.52 -24.28
N GLN A 350 -7.78 15.08 -23.10
CA GLN A 350 -8.04 16.49 -22.81
C GLN A 350 -7.00 17.44 -23.42
N THR A 351 -5.79 16.98 -23.73
CA THR A 351 -4.74 17.77 -24.42
C THR A 351 -4.95 17.85 -25.94
N ARG A 352 -5.90 17.06 -26.51
CA ARG A 352 -6.20 17.07 -27.96
C ARG A 352 -7.51 17.74 -28.32
N ALA A 353 -8.23 18.29 -27.35
CA ALA A 353 -9.44 19.09 -27.50
C ALA A 353 -9.19 20.54 -27.10
#